data_b76efd35e78faacc73aafbe154c64620
#
_entry.id   b76efd35e78faacc73aafbe154c64620
#
_cell.length_a   1.000
_cell.length_b   1.000
_cell.length_c   1.000
_cell.angle_alpha   90.00
_cell.angle_beta   90.00
_cell.angle_gamma   90.00
#
_symmetry.space_group_name_H-M   'P 1'
#
loop_
_entity.id
_entity.type
_entity.pdbx_description
1 polymer ?
#
loop_
_entity_poly.entity_id
_entity_poly.type
_entity_poly.pdbx_seq_one_letter_code
_entity_poly.pdbx_strand_id
1 'polypeptide(L)'
;MGKGMKAGKKPSMGGGKGNMQKQLAQVQAMQAMMEKTQEEIESKEFETSAGGGAVTVKVNGKKELLSINLKPEVVDPDDIEMLQDLILAAVNEAMRQVDKLSEQEMGKVTGGINIPGIF
;
A
#
# COMPACT_ATOMS: atom_id res chain seq x y z
N MET A 1 31.18 -48.59 -14.16
CA MET A 1 30.59 -48.64 -13.86
C MET A 1 29.82 -47.81 -13.52
N GLY A 2 29.11 -47.74 -13.40
CA GLY A 2 28.13 -47.05 -13.09
C GLY A 2 28.31 -45.74 -12.77
N LYS A 3 29.27 -45.40 -12.52
CA LYS A 3 29.43 -44.24 -12.17
C LYS A 3 29.37 -43.28 -13.11
N GLY A 4 29.56 -43.49 -14.17
CA GLY A 4 29.61 -42.43 -15.10
C GLY A 4 28.36 -41.70 -15.29
N MET A 5 27.36 -42.35 -15.17
CA MET A 5 26.18 -41.75 -15.49
C MET A 5 25.91 -40.60 -14.75
N LYS A 6 26.33 -40.47 -13.64
CA LYS A 6 25.95 -39.38 -12.94
C LYS A 6 26.45 -38.13 -13.43
N ALA A 7 27.48 -38.06 -14.00
CA ALA A 7 28.06 -36.82 -14.41
C ALA A 7 27.22 -36.04 -15.38
N GLY A 8 26.63 -36.68 -16.29
CA GLY A 8 25.90 -35.95 -17.31
C GLY A 8 24.79 -35.06 -16.82
N LYS A 9 24.15 -35.47 -15.86
CA LYS A 9 23.08 -34.68 -15.42
C LYS A 9 23.46 -33.46 -14.75
N LYS A 10 24.51 -33.42 -14.12
CA LYS A 10 24.90 -32.26 -13.41
C LYS A 10 25.00 -30.99 -14.16
N PRO A 11 25.59 -30.95 -15.29
CA PRO A 11 25.72 -29.68 -16.02
C PRO A 11 24.39 -29.09 -16.35
N SER A 12 23.45 -29.90 -16.72
CA SER A 12 22.16 -29.37 -17.03
C SER A 12 21.53 -28.73 -15.85
N MET A 13 21.66 -29.32 -14.72
CA MET A 13 21.05 -28.77 -13.56
C MET A 13 21.73 -27.48 -13.17
N GLY A 14 22.97 -27.36 -13.39
CA GLY A 14 23.65 -26.12 -13.07
C GLY A 14 23.10 -24.95 -13.83
N GLY A 15 22.78 -25.13 -15.08
CA GLY A 15 22.21 -24.05 -15.85
C GLY A 15 20.83 -23.65 -15.30
N GLY A 16 20.04 -24.61 -14.94
CA GLY A 16 18.76 -24.32 -14.37
C GLY A 16 18.86 -23.59 -13.07
N LYS A 17 19.83 -23.92 -12.27
CA LYS A 17 20.02 -23.23 -11.05
C LYS A 17 20.33 -21.78 -11.25
N GLY A 18 21.13 -21.41 -12.18
CA GLY A 18 21.47 -20.05 -12.45
C GLY A 18 20.24 -19.21 -12.76
N ASN A 19 19.34 -19.74 -13.57
CA ASN A 19 18.14 -19.01 -13.90
C ASN A 19 17.23 -18.90 -12.70
N MET A 20 17.14 -19.93 -11.91
CA MET A 20 16.30 -19.89 -10.73
C MET A 20 16.80 -18.87 -9.73
N GLN A 21 18.11 -18.75 -9.60
CA GLN A 21 18.67 -17.78 -8.69
C GLN A 21 18.35 -16.38 -9.12
N LYS A 22 18.36 -16.10 -10.40
CA LYS A 22 18.02 -14.78 -10.90
C LYS A 22 16.56 -14.47 -10.63
N GLN A 23 15.70 -15.42 -10.87
CA GLN A 23 14.28 -15.23 -10.61
C GLN A 23 14.02 -15.02 -9.13
N LEU A 24 14.71 -15.76 -8.30
CA LEU A 24 14.55 -15.64 -6.88
C LEU A 24 15.00 -14.27 -6.41
N ALA A 25 16.12 -13.79 -6.94
CA ALA A 25 16.63 -12.48 -6.58
C ALA A 25 15.65 -11.39 -6.99
N GLN A 26 14.99 -11.52 -8.14
CA GLN A 26 14.01 -10.56 -8.58
C GLN A 26 12.79 -10.55 -7.66
N VAL A 27 12.34 -11.72 -7.26
CA VAL A 27 11.21 -11.82 -6.35
C VAL A 27 11.55 -11.21 -5.00
N GLN A 28 12.74 -11.48 -4.51
CA GLN A 28 13.15 -10.91 -3.23
C GLN A 28 13.27 -9.40 -3.30
N ALA A 29 13.81 -8.89 -4.40
CA ALA A 29 13.93 -7.45 -4.60
C ALA A 29 12.55 -6.80 -4.65
N MET A 30 11.60 -7.44 -5.33
CA MET A 30 10.25 -6.91 -5.41
C MET A 30 9.58 -6.91 -4.05
N GLN A 31 9.75 -7.98 -3.29
CA GLN A 31 9.19 -8.04 -1.94
C GLN A 31 9.77 -6.96 -1.06
N ALA A 32 11.08 -6.73 -1.14
CA ALA A 32 11.72 -5.69 -0.36
C ALA A 32 11.18 -4.31 -0.73
N MET A 33 10.96 -4.07 -2.01
CA MET A 33 10.41 -2.81 -2.47
C MET A 33 8.97 -2.64 -2.00
N MET A 34 8.19 -3.70 -2.04
CA MET A 34 6.81 -3.65 -1.57
C MET A 34 6.74 -3.36 -0.08
N GLU A 35 7.59 -4.00 0.70
CA GLU A 35 7.66 -3.75 2.13
C GLU A 35 8.06 -2.32 2.43
N LYS A 36 9.07 -1.83 1.72
CA LYS A 36 9.52 -0.46 1.92
C LYS A 36 8.44 0.53 1.53
N THR A 37 7.77 0.29 0.41
CA THR A 37 6.69 1.15 -0.04
C THR A 37 5.55 1.14 0.96
N GLN A 38 5.22 -0.02 1.50
CA GLN A 38 4.17 -0.14 2.48
C GLN A 38 4.53 0.64 3.75
N GLU A 39 5.76 0.56 4.21
CA GLU A 39 6.20 1.33 5.37
C GLU A 39 6.13 2.83 5.11
N GLU A 40 6.50 3.26 3.92
CA GLU A 40 6.42 4.67 3.55
C GLU A 40 4.97 5.14 3.54
N ILE A 41 4.06 4.33 3.02
CA ILE A 41 2.64 4.65 3.03
C ILE A 41 2.13 4.74 4.47
N GLU A 42 2.48 3.76 5.28
CA GLU A 42 2.00 3.70 6.66
C GLU A 42 2.45 4.89 7.50
N SER A 43 3.59 5.46 7.17
CA SER A 43 4.11 6.60 7.91
C SER A 43 3.56 7.93 7.42
N LYS A 44 2.85 7.96 6.30
CA LYS A 44 2.29 9.20 5.78
C LYS A 44 1.03 9.58 6.54
N GLU A 45 0.78 10.88 6.58
CA GLU A 45 -0.42 11.40 7.20
C GLU A 45 -1.28 12.06 6.14
N PHE A 46 -2.58 11.87 6.28
CA PHE A 46 -3.56 12.42 5.36
C PHE A 46 -4.53 13.27 6.15
N GLU A 47 -4.76 14.47 5.67
CA GLU A 47 -5.69 15.38 6.33
C GLU A 47 -6.82 15.71 5.38
N THR A 48 -8.05 15.58 5.85
CA THR A 48 -9.22 15.91 5.06
C THR A 48 -10.18 16.73 5.90
N SER A 49 -11.07 17.43 5.24
CA SER A 49 -12.04 18.26 5.94
C SER A 49 -13.41 18.14 5.31
N ALA A 50 -14.41 18.54 6.05
CA ALA A 50 -15.79 18.60 5.59
C ALA A 50 -16.43 19.86 6.13
N GLY A 51 -17.55 20.26 5.53
CA GLY A 51 -18.26 21.45 5.98
C GLY A 51 -17.45 22.73 5.83
N GLY A 52 -16.70 22.85 4.77
CA GLY A 52 -15.90 24.06 4.55
C GLY A 52 -14.75 24.22 5.54
N GLY A 53 -14.24 23.11 6.06
CA GLY A 53 -13.17 23.15 7.03
C GLY A 53 -13.63 23.14 8.47
N ALA A 54 -14.93 22.99 8.69
CA ALA A 54 -15.46 22.96 10.04
C ALA A 54 -15.07 21.70 10.81
N VAL A 55 -14.88 20.61 10.09
CA VAL A 55 -14.42 19.35 10.65
C VAL A 55 -13.17 18.96 9.88
N THR A 56 -12.07 18.72 10.58
CA THR A 56 -10.82 18.29 9.95
C THR A 56 -10.36 17.02 10.67
N VAL A 57 -10.01 16.01 9.89
CA VAL A 57 -9.49 14.77 10.46
C VAL A 57 -8.12 14.47 9.87
N LYS A 58 -7.32 13.75 10.64
CA LYS A 58 -6.01 13.30 10.20
C LYS A 58 -5.92 11.80 10.45
N VAL A 59 -5.47 11.07 9.44
CA VAL A 59 -5.27 9.63 9.54
C VAL A 59 -3.88 9.31 9.02
N ASN A 60 -3.35 8.13 9.38
CA ASN A 60 -2.09 7.67 8.81
C ASN A 60 -2.36 6.61 7.74
N GLY A 61 -1.31 6.12 7.13
CA GLY A 61 -1.44 5.11 6.08
C GLY A 61 -1.89 3.75 6.57
N LYS A 62 -1.92 3.55 7.87
CA LYS A 62 -2.49 2.33 8.45
C LYS A 62 -3.98 2.46 8.66
N LYS A 63 -4.56 3.57 8.24
CA LYS A 63 -5.98 3.87 8.44
C LYS A 63 -6.34 4.05 9.91
N GLU A 64 -5.39 4.58 10.66
CA GLU A 64 -5.66 4.93 12.04
C GLU A 64 -6.01 6.41 12.11
N LEU A 65 -7.08 6.73 12.81
CA LEU A 65 -7.50 8.11 12.99
C LEU A 65 -6.62 8.74 14.06
N LEU A 66 -5.86 9.76 13.68
CA LEU A 66 -4.91 10.39 14.58
C LEU A 66 -5.49 11.59 15.32
N SER A 67 -6.33 12.36 14.66
CA SER A 67 -6.94 13.52 15.28
C SER A 67 -8.23 13.90 14.59
N ILE A 68 -9.09 14.57 15.34
CA ILE A 68 -10.29 15.18 14.83
C ILE A 68 -10.34 16.58 15.41
N ASN A 69 -10.46 17.57 14.54
CA ASN A 69 -10.62 18.95 14.96
C ASN A 69 -11.99 19.45 14.54
N LEU A 70 -12.71 19.99 15.47
CA LEU A 70 -14.05 20.51 15.25
C LEU A 70 -14.07 22.00 15.57
N LYS A 71 -14.66 22.79 14.69
CA LYS A 71 -14.87 24.18 15.02
C LYS A 71 -16.13 24.28 15.89
N PRO A 72 -16.14 25.19 16.85
CA PRO A 72 -17.29 25.28 17.76
C PRO A 72 -18.63 25.48 17.08
N GLU A 73 -18.63 26.12 15.93
CA GLU A 73 -19.86 26.42 15.22
C GLU A 73 -20.61 25.18 14.71
N VAL A 74 -19.92 24.04 14.58
CA VAL A 74 -20.58 22.80 14.14
C VAL A 74 -20.95 21.92 15.32
N VAL A 75 -20.58 22.30 16.53
CA VAL A 75 -20.94 21.55 17.73
C VAL A 75 -22.21 22.15 18.26
N ASP A 76 -23.31 21.79 17.63
CA ASP A 76 -24.63 22.32 17.95
C ASP A 76 -25.48 21.21 18.58
N PRO A 77 -25.83 21.33 19.84
CA PRO A 77 -26.65 20.29 20.50
C PRO A 77 -28.01 20.09 19.84
N ASP A 78 -28.48 21.08 19.09
CA ASP A 78 -29.76 20.98 18.43
C ASP A 78 -29.64 20.33 17.04
N ASP A 79 -28.43 20.10 16.56
CA ASP A 79 -28.22 19.50 15.24
C ASP A 79 -27.04 18.55 15.29
N ILE A 80 -27.15 17.51 16.07
CA ILE A 80 -26.10 16.53 16.24
C ILE A 80 -25.89 15.71 14.96
N GLU A 81 -26.98 15.47 14.21
CA GLU A 81 -26.87 14.71 12.96
C GLU A 81 -25.97 15.39 11.95
N MET A 82 -26.02 16.71 11.87
CA MET A 82 -25.14 17.44 10.96
C MET A 82 -23.67 17.17 11.32
N LEU A 83 -23.35 17.23 12.61
CA LEU A 83 -22.00 16.98 13.07
C LEU A 83 -21.56 15.55 12.77
N GLN A 84 -22.44 14.59 13.00
CA GLN A 84 -22.14 13.19 12.69
C GLN A 84 -21.85 13.01 11.20
N ASP A 85 -22.66 13.61 10.35
CA ASP A 85 -22.48 13.49 8.92
C ASP A 85 -21.18 14.12 8.44
N LEU A 86 -20.82 15.25 9.01
CA LEU A 86 -19.56 15.92 8.66
C LEU A 86 -18.35 15.08 9.07
N ILE A 87 -18.41 14.49 10.24
CA ILE A 87 -17.33 13.62 10.71
C ILE A 87 -17.22 12.40 9.81
N LEU A 88 -18.35 11.76 9.48
CA LEU A 88 -18.36 10.61 8.60
C LEU A 88 -17.77 10.96 7.23
N ALA A 89 -18.17 12.08 6.68
CA ALA A 89 -17.69 12.51 5.38
C ALA A 89 -16.18 12.72 5.40
N ALA A 90 -15.66 13.40 6.42
CA ALA A 90 -14.24 13.69 6.53
C ALA A 90 -13.42 12.41 6.73
N VAL A 91 -13.87 11.52 7.61
CA VAL A 91 -13.17 10.28 7.88
C VAL A 91 -13.17 9.38 6.65
N ASN A 92 -14.32 9.23 6.00
CA ASN A 92 -14.40 8.37 4.82
C ASN A 92 -13.55 8.90 3.68
N GLU A 93 -13.50 10.21 3.52
CA GLU A 93 -12.64 10.80 2.49
C GLU A 93 -11.17 10.53 2.81
N ALA A 94 -10.77 10.64 4.07
CA ALA A 94 -9.41 10.35 4.47
C ALA A 94 -9.04 8.90 4.17
N MET A 95 -9.95 7.98 4.45
CA MET A 95 -9.71 6.56 4.16
C MET A 95 -9.59 6.30 2.67
N ARG A 96 -10.41 6.97 1.87
CA ARG A 96 -10.31 6.85 0.41
C ARG A 96 -8.97 7.36 -0.10
N GLN A 97 -8.44 8.44 0.49
CA GLN A 97 -7.14 8.95 0.09
C GLN A 97 -6.02 7.98 0.43
N VAL A 98 -6.10 7.31 1.57
CA VAL A 98 -5.13 6.28 1.94
C VAL A 98 -5.16 5.15 0.91
N ASP A 99 -6.36 4.67 0.58
CA ASP A 99 -6.50 3.58 -0.38
C ASP A 99 -5.98 3.98 -1.75
N LYS A 100 -6.30 5.19 -2.18
CA LYS A 100 -5.87 5.67 -3.48
C LYS A 100 -4.35 5.77 -3.57
N LEU A 101 -3.72 6.32 -2.54
CA LEU A 101 -2.27 6.41 -2.53
C LEU A 101 -1.64 5.03 -2.48
N SER A 102 -2.21 4.13 -1.68
CA SER A 102 -1.70 2.76 -1.58
C SER A 102 -1.75 2.07 -2.93
N GLU A 103 -2.86 2.19 -3.64
CA GLU A 103 -2.98 1.62 -4.97
C GLU A 103 -1.98 2.22 -5.95
N GLN A 104 -1.80 3.53 -5.91
CA GLN A 104 -0.87 4.21 -6.79
C GLN A 104 0.57 3.79 -6.52
N GLU A 105 0.96 3.75 -5.27
CA GLU A 105 2.34 3.41 -4.93
C GLU A 105 2.64 1.94 -5.16
N MET A 106 1.72 1.06 -4.84
CA MET A 106 1.90 -0.37 -5.10
C MET A 106 1.85 -0.64 -6.60
N GLY A 107 1.04 0.10 -7.34
CA GLY A 107 1.00 0.00 -8.78
C GLY A 107 2.33 0.35 -9.42
N LYS A 108 3.04 1.32 -8.87
CA LYS A 108 4.36 1.68 -9.38
C LYS A 108 5.36 0.55 -9.16
N VAL A 109 5.31 -0.10 -8.02
CA VAL A 109 6.19 -1.22 -7.72
C VAL A 109 5.92 -2.39 -8.66
N THR A 110 4.66 -2.77 -8.80
CA THR A 110 4.31 -3.91 -9.67
C THR A 110 4.39 -3.52 -11.13
N GLY A 111 4.09 -2.28 -11.46
CA GLY A 111 4.16 -1.80 -12.83
C GLY A 111 5.56 -1.80 -13.38
N GLY A 112 6.55 -1.59 -12.52
CA GLY A 112 7.94 -1.63 -12.93
C GLY A 112 8.36 -3.00 -13.41
N ILE A 113 7.63 -4.03 -13.03
CA ILE A 113 7.94 -5.37 -13.44
C ILE A 113 7.14 -5.76 -14.64
N ASN A 114 6.17 -5.01 -14.95
CA ASN A 114 5.31 -5.19 -16.10
C ASN A 114 5.30 -6.55 -16.74
N ILE A 115 4.20 -7.19 -16.78
CA ILE A 115 4.04 -8.48 -17.40
C ILE A 115 3.05 -8.34 -18.51
N PRO A 116 3.53 -8.24 -19.72
CA PRO A 116 2.66 -7.98 -20.85
C PRO A 116 1.57 -9.00 -21.04
N GLY A 117 1.82 -10.20 -20.69
CA GLY A 117 0.83 -11.24 -20.87
C GLY A 117 -0.40 -11.11 -20.00
N ILE A 118 -0.34 -10.29 -19.02
CA ILE A 118 -1.45 -10.13 -18.13
C ILE A 118 -2.51 -9.21 -18.69
N PHE A 119 -2.16 -8.37 -19.56
CA PHE A 119 -3.10 -7.40 -20.14
C PHE A 119 -3.43 -7.64 -21.59
#